data_3fa4f4269c1ebe46429b7a96ccf64224
#
_entry.id   3fa4f4269c1ebe46429b7a96ccf64224
#
_cell.length_a   1.000
_cell.length_b   1.000
_cell.length_c   1.000
_cell.angle_alpha   90.00
_cell.angle_beta   90.00
_cell.angle_gamma   90.00
#
_symmetry.space_group_name_H-M   'P 1'
#
loop_
_entity.id
_entity.type
_entity.pdbx_description
1 polymer ?
#
loop_
_entity_poly.entity_id
_entity_poly.type
_entity_poly.pdbx_seq_one_letter_code
_entity_poly.pdbx_strand_id
1 'polypeptide(L)'
;DMLANLGHPYDPDEGIPLETGYITTSSPPIVVNDTIIVGNSAEQGYLQARVENVPGDILAYDRVTGAFKWKFNVIPRPGEYGHETWENDAWEWTGDISSWAPLTADPENNIVYIPTNPPTIDYYGGFRPGDGLFGTSVIALDTETGERRWHFQTVKHDVWNYDNPAAPILLDLNIPGRGQVPSVSQVTKQGFVYSFDRMTGEPIWPMEYRDVPASEVPGEKLATTQPFPTKPPAFEMQGISNDDLIDFTPELRREAIEVMANYKMGPLFNPPIHASNAEGKISSAMCPGDGGGANIYAPPVADPTSGFLYVPSSKACSWQRIIPGEEADARIDVPTGTTFAAYANGPRSRPPRLASGLPYFKPPYASITAYDMNTGEIAFKIPTGETPDRIRNNPALEG
;
A
#
# COMPACT_ATOMS: atom_id res chain seq x y z
N ASP A 1 -23.52 9.72 -15.75
CA ASP A 1 -22.46 8.82 -16.25
C ASP A 1 -21.14 9.14 -15.54
N MET A 2 -20.71 8.25 -14.65
CA MET A 2 -19.47 8.39 -13.88
C MET A 2 -18.24 8.41 -14.80
N LEU A 3 -18.23 7.59 -15.83
CA LEU A 3 -17.11 7.51 -16.78
C LEU A 3 -16.94 8.82 -17.54
N ALA A 4 -18.03 9.49 -17.92
CA ALA A 4 -17.96 10.80 -18.55
C ALA A 4 -17.28 11.85 -17.64
N ASN A 5 -17.53 11.79 -16.32
CA ASN A 5 -16.91 12.69 -15.36
C ASN A 5 -15.41 12.37 -15.14
N LEU A 6 -14.98 11.17 -15.50
CA LEU A 6 -13.56 10.79 -15.57
C LEU A 6 -12.91 11.15 -16.91
N GLY A 7 -13.68 11.63 -17.90
CA GLY A 7 -13.19 11.94 -19.25
C GLY A 7 -13.30 10.77 -20.26
N HIS A 8 -13.96 9.68 -19.88
CA HIS A 8 -14.12 8.46 -20.68
C HIS A 8 -15.60 8.08 -20.76
N PRO A 9 -16.41 8.82 -21.56
CA PRO A 9 -17.85 8.54 -21.66
C PRO A 9 -18.07 7.11 -22.16
N TYR A 10 -18.99 6.41 -21.54
CA TYR A 10 -19.36 5.06 -21.93
C TYR A 10 -20.07 5.04 -23.29
N ASP A 11 -19.55 4.24 -24.21
CA ASP A 11 -20.21 3.89 -25.45
C ASP A 11 -20.79 2.48 -25.33
N PRO A 12 -22.11 2.29 -25.48
CA PRO A 12 -22.73 0.98 -25.32
C PRO A 12 -22.32 -0.05 -26.40
N ASP A 13 -21.83 0.39 -27.55
CA ASP A 13 -21.44 -0.46 -28.66
C ASP A 13 -19.94 -0.79 -28.62
N GLU A 14 -19.09 0.16 -28.21
CA GLU A 14 -17.63 0.04 -28.22
C GLU A 14 -17.06 -0.18 -26.79
N GLY A 15 -17.79 0.21 -25.76
CA GLY A 15 -17.31 0.16 -24.36
C GLY A 15 -16.31 1.26 -24.04
N ILE A 16 -15.31 0.95 -23.21
CA ILE A 16 -14.19 1.84 -22.91
C ILE A 16 -13.00 1.40 -23.77
N PRO A 17 -12.36 2.34 -24.50
CA PRO A 17 -11.18 2.02 -25.32
C PRO A 17 -10.07 1.38 -24.47
N LEU A 18 -9.52 0.24 -24.91
CA LEU A 18 -8.44 -0.46 -24.22
C LEU A 18 -7.15 0.35 -24.16
N GLU A 19 -6.99 1.29 -25.10
CA GLU A 19 -5.85 2.20 -25.17
C GLU A 19 -5.76 3.12 -23.95
N THR A 20 -6.90 3.43 -23.31
CA THR A 20 -6.94 4.27 -22.11
C THR A 20 -6.77 3.49 -20.81
N GLY A 21 -6.71 2.15 -20.87
CA GLY A 21 -6.68 1.28 -19.71
C GLY A 21 -8.08 0.88 -19.22
N TYR A 22 -8.11 0.03 -18.20
CA TYR A 22 -9.35 -0.43 -17.60
C TYR A 22 -9.73 0.45 -16.42
N ILE A 23 -10.97 0.93 -16.41
CA ILE A 23 -11.56 1.60 -15.27
C ILE A 23 -12.40 0.59 -14.53
N THR A 24 -12.08 0.36 -13.27
CA THR A 24 -12.79 -0.54 -12.38
C THR A 24 -13.25 0.20 -11.13
N THR A 25 -14.03 -0.45 -10.29
CA THR A 25 -14.34 0.03 -8.96
C THR A 25 -14.43 -1.15 -8.00
N SER A 26 -13.56 -1.15 -7.00
CA SER A 26 -13.53 -2.15 -5.93
C SER A 26 -13.79 -1.52 -4.56
N SER A 27 -13.79 -0.18 -4.47
CA SER A 27 -14.11 0.54 -3.25
C SER A 27 -15.61 0.75 -3.11
N PRO A 28 -16.22 0.45 -1.95
CA PRO A 28 -17.60 0.79 -1.71
C PRO A 28 -17.80 2.31 -1.65
N PRO A 29 -18.86 2.86 -2.25
CA PRO A 29 -19.21 4.26 -2.07
C PRO A 29 -19.48 4.59 -0.60
N ILE A 30 -19.15 5.81 -0.17
CA ILE A 30 -19.57 6.31 1.14
C ILE A 30 -20.62 7.41 0.97
N VAL A 31 -21.63 7.39 1.83
CA VAL A 31 -22.62 8.47 1.90
C VAL A 31 -22.37 9.27 3.17
N VAL A 32 -22.12 10.55 3.00
CA VAL A 32 -21.88 11.47 4.12
C VAL A 32 -22.67 12.76 3.87
N ASN A 33 -23.51 13.13 4.83
CA ASN A 33 -24.44 14.24 4.72
C ASN A 33 -25.26 14.16 3.40
N ASP A 34 -25.17 15.13 2.52
CA ASP A 34 -25.88 15.16 1.24
C ASP A 34 -25.01 14.70 0.04
N THR A 35 -23.89 14.02 0.31
CA THR A 35 -22.91 13.67 -0.72
C THR A 35 -22.64 12.17 -0.75
N ILE A 36 -22.69 11.58 -1.94
CA ILE A 36 -22.15 10.25 -2.24
C ILE A 36 -20.74 10.45 -2.78
N ILE A 37 -19.75 9.82 -2.18
CA ILE A 37 -18.35 9.90 -2.61
C ILE A 37 -17.93 8.52 -3.10
N VAL A 38 -17.30 8.47 -4.28
CA VAL A 38 -16.94 7.25 -4.98
C VAL A 38 -15.47 7.29 -5.34
N GLY A 39 -14.72 6.31 -4.87
CA GLY A 39 -13.41 5.99 -5.43
C GLY A 39 -13.58 5.18 -6.72
N ASN A 40 -12.55 5.14 -7.50
CA ASN A 40 -12.44 4.19 -8.59
C ASN A 40 -11.01 3.63 -8.61
N SER A 41 -10.75 2.66 -9.45
CA SER A 41 -9.43 2.10 -9.67
C SER A 41 -9.23 1.78 -11.14
N ALA A 42 -7.99 1.67 -11.55
CA ALA A 42 -7.65 1.12 -12.85
C ALA A 42 -7.19 -0.34 -12.68
N GLU A 43 -7.25 -1.12 -13.73
CA GLU A 43 -6.84 -2.52 -13.70
C GLU A 43 -5.38 -2.67 -14.12
N GLN A 44 -4.52 -3.06 -13.21
CA GLN A 44 -3.11 -3.32 -13.48
C GLN A 44 -2.83 -4.74 -13.94
N GLY A 45 -3.61 -5.70 -13.44
CA GLY A 45 -3.33 -7.11 -13.56
C GLY A 45 -3.36 -7.65 -14.98
N TYR A 46 -3.86 -6.89 -15.94
CA TYR A 46 -3.99 -7.34 -17.33
C TYR A 46 -2.75 -7.05 -18.17
N LEU A 47 -2.10 -5.90 -17.99
CA LEU A 47 -0.89 -5.54 -18.73
C LEU A 47 0.06 -4.73 -17.82
N GLN A 48 0.84 -5.44 -17.03
CA GLN A 48 1.69 -4.87 -15.96
C GLN A 48 2.89 -4.05 -16.46
N ALA A 49 3.18 -4.07 -17.74
CA ALA A 49 4.28 -3.30 -18.32
C ALA A 49 3.82 -2.03 -19.03
N ARG A 50 2.53 -1.75 -19.07
CA ARG A 50 1.98 -0.58 -19.76
C ARG A 50 2.25 0.68 -18.96
N VAL A 51 2.79 1.70 -19.65
CA VAL A 51 3.10 3.03 -19.07
C VAL A 51 1.82 3.83 -18.83
N GLU A 52 0.98 3.94 -19.86
CA GLU A 52 -0.24 4.75 -19.79
C GLU A 52 -1.31 4.04 -18.99
N ASN A 53 -1.91 4.75 -18.04
CA ASN A 53 -3.06 4.27 -17.31
C ASN A 53 -4.00 5.42 -16.92
N VAL A 54 -5.22 5.06 -16.52
CA VAL A 54 -6.25 6.03 -16.14
C VAL A 54 -6.09 6.44 -14.67
N PRO A 55 -6.11 7.74 -14.33
CA PRO A 55 -6.16 8.18 -12.94
C PRO A 55 -7.40 7.67 -12.22
N GLY A 56 -7.24 7.28 -10.97
CA GLY A 56 -8.33 6.86 -10.10
C GLY A 56 -9.02 8.01 -9.37
N ASP A 57 -9.36 9.07 -10.07
CA ASP A 57 -9.92 10.30 -9.50
C ASP A 57 -11.15 10.03 -8.61
N ILE A 58 -11.29 10.78 -7.54
CA ILE A 58 -12.41 10.66 -6.60
C ILE A 58 -13.55 11.55 -7.07
N LEU A 59 -14.74 10.96 -7.16
CA LEU A 59 -15.94 11.64 -7.65
C LEU A 59 -16.98 11.81 -6.54
N ALA A 60 -17.74 12.90 -6.58
CA ALA A 60 -18.85 13.11 -5.67
C ALA A 60 -20.13 13.53 -6.38
N TYR A 61 -21.22 13.09 -5.81
CA TYR A 61 -22.57 13.29 -6.32
C TYR A 61 -23.54 13.67 -5.22
N ASP A 62 -24.55 14.45 -5.56
CA ASP A 62 -25.69 14.70 -4.67
C ASP A 62 -26.47 13.39 -4.42
N ARG A 63 -26.72 13.06 -3.16
CA ARG A 63 -27.32 11.76 -2.79
C ARG A 63 -28.80 11.62 -3.17
N VAL A 64 -29.49 12.73 -3.43
CA VAL A 64 -30.93 12.73 -3.75
C VAL A 64 -31.16 12.76 -5.26
N THR A 65 -30.42 13.62 -5.95
CA THR A 65 -30.60 13.87 -7.38
C THR A 65 -29.64 13.10 -8.26
N GLY A 66 -28.52 12.62 -7.71
CA GLY A 66 -27.41 12.03 -8.47
C GLY A 66 -26.62 13.05 -9.29
N ALA A 67 -26.85 14.36 -9.08
CA ALA A 67 -26.12 15.40 -9.78
C ALA A 67 -24.63 15.38 -9.38
N PHE A 68 -23.76 15.54 -10.35
CA PHE A 68 -22.31 15.65 -10.10
C PHE A 68 -22.01 16.90 -9.27
N LYS A 69 -21.18 16.74 -8.22
CA LYS A 69 -20.77 17.85 -7.35
C LYS A 69 -19.34 18.28 -7.62
N TRP A 70 -18.38 17.35 -7.47
CA TRP A 70 -16.96 17.65 -7.63
C TRP A 70 -16.15 16.40 -7.99
N LYS A 71 -14.93 16.65 -8.47
CA LYS A 71 -13.89 15.67 -8.74
C LYS A 71 -12.59 16.12 -8.06
N PHE A 72 -11.92 15.21 -7.38
CA PHE A 72 -10.56 15.41 -6.90
C PHE A 72 -9.58 14.62 -7.77
N ASN A 73 -8.63 15.32 -8.40
CA ASN A 73 -7.59 14.72 -9.20
C ASN A 73 -6.54 14.07 -8.27
N VAL A 74 -6.47 12.75 -8.23
CA VAL A 74 -5.47 12.03 -7.43
C VAL A 74 -4.07 12.13 -8.00
N ILE A 75 -3.94 12.44 -9.30
CA ILE A 75 -2.71 12.87 -9.97
C ILE A 75 -2.91 14.35 -10.32
N PRO A 76 -2.25 15.26 -9.58
CA PRO A 76 -2.45 16.70 -9.76
C PRO A 76 -2.09 17.19 -11.16
N ARG A 77 -2.93 18.07 -11.70
CA ARG A 77 -2.74 18.71 -12.99
C ARG A 77 -1.88 19.97 -12.85
N PRO A 78 -1.34 20.53 -13.96
CA PRO A 78 -0.61 21.80 -13.94
C PRO A 78 -1.36 22.90 -13.20
N GLY A 79 -0.70 23.49 -12.18
CA GLY A 79 -1.29 24.50 -11.29
C GLY A 79 -1.99 23.97 -10.05
N GLU A 80 -2.21 22.68 -9.92
CA GLU A 80 -2.72 22.06 -8.69
C GLU A 80 -1.57 21.72 -7.75
N TYR A 81 -1.89 21.69 -6.45
CA TYR A 81 -0.93 21.33 -5.41
C TYR A 81 -0.43 19.89 -5.59
N GLY A 82 0.88 19.71 -5.55
CA GLY A 82 1.53 18.39 -5.67
C GLY A 82 1.91 18.05 -7.12
N HIS A 83 1.54 18.85 -8.11
CA HIS A 83 1.96 18.65 -9.51
C HIS A 83 3.48 18.58 -9.66
N GLU A 84 4.21 19.40 -8.91
CA GLU A 84 5.67 19.45 -8.89
C GLU A 84 6.34 18.14 -8.40
N THR A 85 5.57 17.24 -7.81
CA THR A 85 6.06 15.91 -7.38
C THR A 85 6.10 14.88 -8.51
N TRP A 86 5.62 15.24 -9.69
CA TRP A 86 5.63 14.46 -10.93
C TRP A 86 6.68 15.04 -11.88
N GLU A 87 7.92 14.54 -11.78
CA GLU A 87 9.01 15.00 -12.66
C GLU A 87 8.81 14.51 -14.10
N ASN A 88 9.36 15.26 -15.08
CA ASN A 88 9.35 14.92 -16.51
C ASN A 88 7.94 14.72 -17.11
N ASP A 89 6.97 15.49 -16.64
CA ASP A 89 5.57 15.43 -17.09
C ASP A 89 4.92 14.02 -16.93
N ALA A 90 5.42 13.21 -16.03
CA ALA A 90 4.93 11.85 -15.81
C ALA A 90 3.44 11.78 -15.41
N TRP A 91 2.86 12.90 -14.98
CA TRP A 91 1.42 13.05 -14.71
C TRP A 91 0.55 12.84 -15.98
N GLU A 92 1.13 13.02 -17.19
CA GLU A 92 0.38 12.90 -18.44
C GLU A 92 -0.04 11.47 -18.76
N TRP A 93 0.77 10.49 -18.34
CA TRP A 93 0.54 9.08 -18.66
C TRP A 93 0.35 8.17 -17.45
N THR A 94 0.79 8.58 -16.27
CA THR A 94 0.66 7.76 -15.08
C THR A 94 -0.80 7.69 -14.62
N GLY A 95 -1.20 6.53 -14.15
CA GLY A 95 -2.55 6.31 -13.61
C GLY A 95 -2.57 5.39 -12.40
N ASP A 96 -3.77 4.91 -12.09
CA ASP A 96 -4.11 3.96 -11.02
C ASP A 96 -3.75 4.40 -9.59
N ILE A 97 -3.46 5.69 -9.34
CA ILE A 97 -3.65 6.17 -7.98
C ILE A 97 -5.15 6.18 -7.75
N SER A 98 -5.61 5.39 -6.80
CA SER A 98 -7.03 5.22 -6.56
C SER A 98 -7.28 4.95 -5.07
N SER A 99 -8.53 4.79 -4.69
CA SER A 99 -8.91 4.30 -3.36
C SER A 99 -9.77 3.06 -3.51
N TRP A 100 -9.13 1.90 -3.56
CA TRP A 100 -9.84 0.63 -3.56
C TRP A 100 -10.22 0.18 -2.12
N ALA A 101 -9.51 0.66 -1.12
CA ALA A 101 -9.87 0.47 0.28
C ALA A 101 -11.10 1.34 0.65
N PRO A 102 -11.91 0.92 1.64
CA PRO A 102 -13.06 1.71 2.08
C PRO A 102 -12.66 3.08 2.59
N LEU A 103 -13.48 4.07 2.30
CA LEU A 103 -13.37 5.43 2.78
C LEU A 103 -13.93 5.54 4.21
N THR A 104 -13.50 6.58 4.94
CA THR A 104 -14.08 6.93 6.26
C THR A 104 -14.45 8.41 6.26
N ALA A 105 -15.53 8.77 6.94
CA ALA A 105 -15.96 10.16 7.03
C ALA A 105 -16.23 10.61 8.46
N ASP A 106 -16.07 11.90 8.68
CA ASP A 106 -16.49 12.65 9.86
C ASP A 106 -17.61 13.60 9.45
N PRO A 107 -18.89 13.20 9.61
CA PRO A 107 -20.03 13.99 9.15
C PRO A 107 -20.20 15.32 9.90
N GLU A 108 -19.77 15.38 11.15
CA GLU A 108 -19.89 16.59 11.98
C GLU A 108 -18.96 17.70 11.48
N ASN A 109 -17.80 17.32 10.93
CA ASN A 109 -16.79 18.25 10.44
C ASN A 109 -16.74 18.35 8.91
N ASN A 110 -17.63 17.65 8.20
CA ASN A 110 -17.67 17.58 6.74
C ASN A 110 -16.34 17.13 6.12
N ILE A 111 -15.72 16.09 6.67
CA ILE A 111 -14.45 15.59 6.18
C ILE A 111 -14.60 14.11 5.76
N VAL A 112 -14.04 13.76 4.60
CA VAL A 112 -13.82 12.37 4.18
C VAL A 112 -12.33 12.08 4.14
N TYR A 113 -11.93 10.91 4.65
CA TYR A 113 -10.55 10.41 4.65
C TYR A 113 -10.41 9.30 3.64
N ILE A 114 -9.48 9.47 2.71
CA ILE A 114 -9.31 8.64 1.53
C ILE A 114 -7.92 8.00 1.58
N PRO A 115 -7.83 6.68 1.77
CA PRO A 115 -6.58 5.95 1.68
C PRO A 115 -6.29 5.61 0.21
N THR A 116 -5.15 6.02 -0.33
CA THR A 116 -4.78 5.73 -1.71
C THR A 116 -3.74 4.63 -1.82
N ASN A 117 -3.68 4.02 -3.02
CA ASN A 117 -2.66 3.07 -3.45
C ASN A 117 -1.53 3.76 -4.25
N PRO A 118 -0.43 3.05 -4.57
CA PRO A 118 0.60 3.57 -5.46
C PRO A 118 0.11 3.71 -6.90
N PRO A 119 0.78 4.54 -7.71
CA PRO A 119 0.53 4.56 -9.15
C PRO A 119 1.08 3.30 -9.83
N THR A 120 0.53 2.94 -11.00
CA THR A 120 1.07 1.90 -11.88
C THR A 120 2.50 2.27 -12.31
N ILE A 121 3.41 1.38 -12.49
CA ILE A 121 3.45 -0.06 -12.26
C ILE A 121 3.89 -0.31 -10.83
N ASP A 122 3.44 -1.40 -10.21
CA ASP A 122 3.65 -1.65 -8.77
C ASP A 122 5.11 -1.67 -8.32
N TYR A 123 6.01 -2.23 -9.13
CA TYR A 123 7.38 -2.56 -8.68
C TYR A 123 8.48 -1.89 -9.47
N TYR A 124 8.12 -0.97 -10.37
CA TYR A 124 9.04 -0.16 -11.14
C TYR A 124 8.44 1.20 -11.46
N GLY A 125 9.17 2.27 -11.11
CA GLY A 125 8.73 3.65 -11.26
C GLY A 125 9.65 4.53 -12.12
N GLY A 126 10.63 3.98 -12.82
CA GLY A 126 11.62 4.76 -13.56
C GLY A 126 11.04 5.66 -14.66
N PHE A 127 9.82 5.38 -15.15
CA PHE A 127 9.11 6.23 -16.12
C PHE A 127 8.21 7.31 -15.45
N ARG A 128 8.09 7.28 -14.12
CA ARG A 128 7.31 8.22 -13.31
C ARG A 128 8.12 8.80 -12.15
N PRO A 129 9.24 9.52 -12.44
CA PRO A 129 10.11 10.04 -11.40
C PRO A 129 9.41 11.09 -10.53
N GLY A 130 9.96 11.30 -9.32
CA GLY A 130 9.41 12.18 -8.29
C GLY A 130 8.68 11.44 -7.19
N ASP A 131 8.25 12.15 -6.13
CA ASP A 131 7.55 11.56 -4.97
C ASP A 131 6.13 11.06 -5.30
N GLY A 132 5.50 11.59 -6.36
CA GLY A 132 4.25 11.08 -6.93
C GLY A 132 3.00 11.28 -6.06
N LEU A 133 2.69 12.53 -5.66
CA LEU A 133 1.43 12.82 -4.94
C LEU A 133 0.20 12.61 -5.85
N PHE A 134 -0.87 12.01 -5.38
CA PHE A 134 -1.18 11.57 -4.03
C PHE A 134 -1.09 10.04 -3.90
N GLY A 135 -0.12 9.40 -4.54
CA GLY A 135 0.10 7.97 -4.38
C GLY A 135 0.43 7.60 -2.94
N THR A 136 -0.07 6.45 -2.49
CA THR A 136 0.15 5.86 -1.16
C THR A 136 0.02 6.90 -0.03
N SER A 137 -1.12 7.59 -0.01
CA SER A 137 -1.41 8.72 0.89
C SER A 137 -2.69 8.51 1.67
N VAL A 138 -2.85 9.25 2.76
CA VAL A 138 -4.13 9.53 3.40
C VAL A 138 -4.49 10.96 3.06
N ILE A 139 -5.65 11.17 2.45
CA ILE A 139 -6.11 12.49 2.00
C ILE A 139 -7.39 12.83 2.76
N ALA A 140 -7.46 14.03 3.33
CA ALA A 140 -8.67 14.57 3.92
C ALA A 140 -9.26 15.62 2.99
N LEU A 141 -10.48 15.38 2.50
CA LEU A 141 -11.22 16.30 1.65
C LEU A 141 -12.46 16.82 2.35
N ASP A 142 -12.83 18.04 2.03
CA ASP A 142 -14.14 18.58 2.33
C ASP A 142 -15.22 17.83 1.54
N THR A 143 -16.26 17.33 2.21
CA THR A 143 -17.29 16.50 1.59
C THR A 143 -18.18 17.25 0.62
N GLU A 144 -18.34 18.57 0.77
CA GLU A 144 -19.21 19.39 -0.05
C GLU A 144 -18.51 19.97 -1.29
N THR A 145 -17.22 20.28 -1.15
CA THR A 145 -16.46 21.01 -2.19
C THR A 145 -15.40 20.16 -2.86
N GLY A 146 -14.95 19.06 -2.22
CA GLY A 146 -13.81 18.27 -2.68
C GLY A 146 -12.46 18.93 -2.45
N GLU A 147 -12.43 20.09 -1.78
CA GLU A 147 -11.17 20.77 -1.46
C GLU A 147 -10.35 19.98 -0.44
N ARG A 148 -9.05 19.85 -0.73
CA ARG A 148 -8.12 19.18 0.15
C ARG A 148 -7.89 20.00 1.42
N ARG A 149 -8.26 19.43 2.59
CA ARG A 149 -7.97 20.01 3.90
C ARG A 149 -6.50 19.76 4.26
N TRP A 150 -6.08 18.49 4.17
CA TRP A 150 -4.70 18.04 4.39
C TRP A 150 -4.46 16.69 3.72
N HIS A 151 -3.21 16.25 3.71
CA HIS A 151 -2.82 14.90 3.31
C HIS A 151 -1.53 14.50 4.02
N PHE A 152 -1.26 13.19 4.02
CA PHE A 152 0.03 12.64 4.41
C PHE A 152 0.39 11.48 3.50
N GLN A 153 1.56 11.53 2.85
CA GLN A 153 2.07 10.46 2.02
C GLN A 153 2.81 9.45 2.88
N THR A 154 2.28 8.22 2.99
CA THR A 154 2.85 7.16 3.83
C THR A 154 4.02 6.45 3.15
N VAL A 155 4.09 6.48 1.83
CA VAL A 155 5.24 6.02 1.03
C VAL A 155 5.45 6.95 -0.15
N LYS A 156 6.65 7.49 -0.27
CA LYS A 156 7.07 8.30 -1.41
C LYS A 156 7.60 7.39 -2.52
N HIS A 157 7.26 7.68 -3.76
CA HIS A 157 7.71 6.91 -4.93
C HIS A 157 7.58 5.40 -4.71
N ASP A 158 6.37 4.96 -4.40
CA ASP A 158 6.11 3.57 -4.02
C ASP A 158 6.37 2.59 -5.17
N VAL A 159 7.28 1.66 -4.96
CA VAL A 159 7.59 0.50 -5.82
C VAL A 159 7.55 -0.81 -5.02
N TRP A 160 6.84 -0.81 -3.91
CA TRP A 160 6.69 -1.96 -3.02
C TRP A 160 5.26 -2.49 -2.98
N ASN A 161 4.31 -1.81 -3.63
CA ASN A 161 2.87 -2.08 -3.53
C ASN A 161 2.37 -1.95 -2.08
N TYR A 162 2.74 -0.85 -1.44
CA TYR A 162 2.41 -0.58 -0.05
C TYR A 162 1.15 0.25 0.11
N ASP A 163 0.10 -0.10 -0.63
CA ASP A 163 -1.22 0.53 -0.52
C ASP A 163 -1.63 0.75 0.92
N ASN A 164 -2.45 1.73 1.15
CA ASN A 164 -3.20 1.88 2.40
C ASN A 164 -4.45 0.97 2.33
N PRO A 165 -4.42 -0.25 2.91
CA PRO A 165 -5.35 -1.32 2.53
C PRO A 165 -6.65 -1.32 3.33
N ALA A 166 -6.81 -0.42 4.28
CA ALA A 166 -7.91 -0.42 5.23
C ALA A 166 -8.51 0.98 5.40
N ALA A 167 -9.78 1.03 5.78
CA ALA A 167 -10.44 2.27 6.14
C ALA A 167 -9.67 2.99 7.26
N PRO A 168 -9.42 4.29 7.16
CA PRO A 168 -8.91 5.08 8.27
C PRO A 168 -9.82 4.99 9.50
N ILE A 169 -9.25 4.88 10.69
CA ILE A 169 -10.01 4.71 11.95
C ILE A 169 -10.09 6.04 12.70
N LEU A 170 -11.30 6.46 13.05
CA LEU A 170 -11.52 7.66 13.86
C LEU A 170 -11.61 7.30 15.34
N LEU A 171 -10.85 8.01 16.17
CA LEU A 171 -10.89 7.92 17.64
C LEU A 171 -10.73 9.32 18.24
N ASP A 172 -11.39 9.57 19.37
CA ASP A 172 -11.13 10.74 20.21
C ASP A 172 -10.20 10.30 21.34
N LEU A 173 -8.93 10.64 21.21
CA LEU A 173 -7.87 10.14 22.08
C LEU A 173 -7.60 11.13 23.21
N ASN A 174 -7.28 10.59 24.40
CA ASN A 174 -6.84 11.40 25.52
C ASN A 174 -5.30 11.34 25.64
N ILE A 175 -4.63 12.22 24.91
CA ILE A 175 -3.17 12.21 24.79
C ILE A 175 -2.53 12.90 26.00
N PRO A 176 -1.60 12.23 26.71
CA PRO A 176 -0.91 12.84 27.86
C PRO A 176 -0.24 14.17 27.49
N GLY A 177 -0.56 15.22 28.24
CA GLY A 177 -0.04 16.55 28.02
C GLY A 177 -0.70 17.37 26.90
N ARG A 178 -1.59 16.77 26.09
CA ARG A 178 -2.35 17.45 25.02
C ARG A 178 -3.86 17.47 25.28
N GLY A 179 -4.36 16.59 26.17
CA GLY A 179 -5.78 16.43 26.42
C GLY A 179 -6.50 15.65 25.30
N GLN A 180 -7.78 15.93 25.10
CA GLN A 180 -8.57 15.29 24.06
C GLN A 180 -8.15 15.76 22.67
N VAL A 181 -7.84 14.81 21.78
CA VAL A 181 -7.43 15.05 20.41
C VAL A 181 -8.28 14.20 19.48
N PRO A 182 -9.07 14.80 18.59
CA PRO A 182 -9.80 14.06 17.57
C PRO A 182 -8.78 13.49 16.58
N SER A 183 -8.69 12.17 16.49
CA SER A 183 -7.66 11.51 15.67
C SER A 183 -8.22 10.72 14.50
N VAL A 184 -7.40 10.54 13.47
CA VAL A 184 -7.55 9.56 12.42
C VAL A 184 -6.28 8.72 12.33
N SER A 185 -6.43 7.40 12.28
CA SER A 185 -5.31 6.45 12.22
C SER A 185 -5.40 5.58 10.98
N GLN A 186 -4.31 5.51 10.21
CA GLN A 186 -4.15 4.65 9.04
C GLN A 186 -3.25 3.47 9.37
N VAL A 187 -3.79 2.27 9.27
CA VAL A 187 -3.04 1.03 9.39
C VAL A 187 -2.56 0.60 8.00
N THR A 188 -1.31 0.18 7.87
CA THR A 188 -0.64 0.05 6.58
C THR A 188 -0.02 -1.33 6.32
N LYS A 189 0.26 -1.64 5.05
CA LYS A 189 0.99 -2.85 4.64
C LYS A 189 2.43 -2.87 5.18
N GLN A 190 3.05 -1.70 5.39
CA GLN A 190 4.39 -1.59 5.98
C GLN A 190 4.46 -2.03 7.45
N GLY A 191 3.32 -2.32 8.07
CA GLY A 191 3.26 -2.71 9.47
C GLY A 191 3.23 -1.55 10.45
N PHE A 192 2.88 -0.35 10.00
CA PHE A 192 2.74 0.86 10.81
C PHE A 192 1.29 1.29 11.02
N VAL A 193 1.09 2.02 12.11
CA VAL A 193 -0.11 2.84 12.35
C VAL A 193 0.34 4.30 12.30
N TYR A 194 -0.09 5.03 11.28
CA TYR A 194 0.09 6.48 11.20
C TYR A 194 -1.11 7.16 11.82
N SER A 195 -0.90 8.06 12.76
CA SER A 195 -1.99 8.74 13.49
C SER A 195 -1.84 10.24 13.43
N PHE A 196 -2.93 10.92 13.09
CA PHE A 196 -2.97 12.36 12.88
C PHE A 196 -4.12 12.98 13.67
N ASP A 197 -3.98 14.25 14.02
CA ASP A 197 -5.12 15.09 14.32
C ASP A 197 -6.00 15.15 13.07
N ARG A 198 -7.27 14.70 13.18
CA ARG A 198 -8.10 14.51 12.00
C ARG A 198 -8.55 15.82 11.34
N MET A 199 -8.44 16.95 12.07
CA MET A 199 -8.80 18.28 11.56
C MET A 199 -7.65 18.93 10.77
N THR A 200 -6.41 18.73 11.25
CA THR A 200 -5.23 19.47 10.78
C THR A 200 -4.25 18.61 9.98
N GLY A 201 -4.27 17.29 10.15
CA GLY A 201 -3.28 16.37 9.60
C GLY A 201 -1.94 16.39 10.35
N GLU A 202 -1.85 17.11 11.47
CA GLU A 202 -0.63 17.07 12.30
C GLU A 202 -0.46 15.68 12.91
N PRO A 203 0.72 15.04 12.80
CA PRO A 203 0.99 13.78 13.46
C PRO A 203 0.77 13.85 14.97
N ILE A 204 0.09 12.85 15.53
CA ILE A 204 -0.10 12.76 17.00
C ILE A 204 1.24 12.56 17.67
N TRP A 205 2.10 11.74 17.12
CA TRP A 205 3.48 11.51 17.56
C TRP A 205 4.47 11.94 16.48
N PRO A 206 5.71 12.33 16.83
CA PRO A 206 6.71 12.76 15.86
C PRO A 206 6.93 11.74 14.75
N MET A 207 7.18 12.23 13.55
CA MET A 207 7.55 11.46 12.39
C MET A 207 9.07 11.61 12.15
N GLU A 208 9.76 10.49 11.89
CA GLU A 208 11.16 10.49 11.49
C GLU A 208 11.27 10.17 10.00
N TYR A 209 12.09 10.91 9.29
CA TYR A 209 12.44 10.58 7.91
C TYR A 209 13.79 9.87 7.91
N ARG A 210 13.79 8.59 7.50
CA ARG A 210 14.98 7.73 7.53
C ARG A 210 15.41 7.39 6.12
N ASP A 211 16.73 7.30 5.91
CA ASP A 211 17.32 6.85 4.64
C ASP A 211 16.88 5.41 4.33
N VAL A 212 16.61 5.15 3.05
CA VAL A 212 16.24 3.84 2.55
C VAL A 212 17.17 3.38 1.43
N PRO A 213 17.28 2.06 1.17
CA PRO A 213 18.13 1.56 0.12
C PRO A 213 17.78 2.11 -1.25
N ALA A 214 18.79 2.47 -2.04
CA ALA A 214 18.58 2.84 -3.45
C ALA A 214 18.30 1.59 -4.30
N SER A 215 17.58 1.79 -5.41
CA SER A 215 17.39 0.74 -6.41
C SER A 215 18.64 0.57 -7.28
N GLU A 216 18.90 -0.68 -7.68
CA GLU A 216 19.92 -1.04 -8.67
C GLU A 216 19.33 -1.28 -10.06
N VAL A 217 17.99 -1.18 -10.20
CA VAL A 217 17.31 -1.32 -11.49
C VAL A 217 17.58 -0.08 -12.33
N PRO A 218 18.07 -0.25 -13.58
CA PRO A 218 18.40 0.91 -14.40
C PRO A 218 17.20 1.84 -14.62
N GLY A 219 17.42 3.15 -14.47
CA GLY A 219 16.38 4.17 -14.63
C GLY A 219 15.51 4.39 -13.38
N GLU A 220 15.54 3.49 -12.39
CA GLU A 220 14.79 3.67 -11.15
C GLU A 220 15.48 4.64 -10.20
N LYS A 221 14.72 5.65 -9.74
CA LYS A 221 15.21 6.67 -8.82
C LYS A 221 14.24 6.80 -7.64
N LEU A 222 14.50 6.05 -6.60
CA LEU A 222 13.69 6.06 -5.39
C LEU A 222 13.84 7.36 -4.60
N ALA A 223 12.82 7.70 -3.81
CA ALA A 223 12.96 8.70 -2.76
C ALA A 223 14.06 8.26 -1.78
N THR A 224 14.95 9.17 -1.40
CA THR A 224 16.09 8.85 -0.53
C THR A 224 15.68 8.57 0.91
N THR A 225 14.54 9.12 1.34
CA THR A 225 14.00 8.95 2.69
C THR A 225 12.53 8.59 2.66
N GLN A 226 12.08 7.84 3.67
CA GLN A 226 10.68 7.49 3.90
C GLN A 226 10.25 7.91 5.31
N PRO A 227 8.94 8.17 5.54
CA PRO A 227 8.42 8.53 6.86
C PRO A 227 8.28 7.29 7.75
N PHE A 228 8.77 7.37 8.97
CA PHE A 228 8.65 6.35 10.02
C PHE A 228 7.96 6.96 11.23
N PRO A 229 6.79 6.46 11.67
CA PRO A 229 6.17 6.93 12.90
C PRO A 229 7.01 6.50 14.10
N THR A 230 7.23 7.41 15.05
CA THR A 230 7.94 7.07 16.29
C THR A 230 7.04 6.29 17.26
N LYS A 231 5.73 6.47 17.12
CA LYS A 231 4.66 5.76 17.82
C LYS A 231 3.41 5.67 16.93
N PRO A 232 2.57 4.63 17.11
CA PRO A 232 2.84 3.40 17.87
C PRO A 232 3.99 2.59 17.26
N PRO A 233 4.61 1.65 18.04
CA PRO A 233 5.62 0.73 17.48
C PRO A 233 5.02 -0.10 16.34
N ALA A 234 5.86 -0.53 15.39
CA ALA A 234 5.42 -1.38 14.29
C ALA A 234 4.76 -2.68 14.80
N PHE A 235 3.64 -3.07 14.18
CA PHE A 235 2.94 -4.30 14.54
C PHE A 235 3.45 -5.53 13.76
N GLU A 236 4.24 -5.34 12.70
CA GLU A 236 4.79 -6.42 11.91
C GLU A 236 6.29 -6.19 11.64
N MET A 237 6.97 -7.21 11.11
CA MET A 237 8.39 -7.19 10.79
C MET A 237 8.76 -5.99 9.90
N GLN A 238 9.98 -5.47 10.07
CA GLN A 238 10.48 -4.28 9.39
C GLN A 238 11.72 -4.62 8.54
N GLY A 239 11.52 -5.46 7.54
CA GLY A 239 12.58 -6.09 6.78
C GLY A 239 12.79 -7.55 7.20
N ILE A 240 13.83 -8.19 6.65
CA ILE A 240 14.22 -9.56 7.00
C ILE A 240 15.74 -9.70 7.05
N SER A 241 16.22 -10.39 8.06
CA SER A 241 17.61 -10.73 8.29
C SER A 241 17.76 -12.19 8.68
N ASN A 242 18.98 -12.64 8.87
CA ASN A 242 19.22 -13.99 9.41
C ASN A 242 18.58 -14.20 10.79
N ASP A 243 18.38 -13.16 11.58
CA ASP A 243 17.78 -13.28 12.92
C ASP A 243 16.28 -13.60 12.90
N ASP A 244 15.63 -13.37 11.78
CA ASP A 244 14.20 -13.66 11.58
C ASP A 244 13.96 -15.11 11.11
N LEU A 245 15.00 -15.82 10.70
CA LEU A 245 14.89 -17.17 10.14
C LEU A 245 14.62 -18.21 11.22
N ILE A 246 13.91 -19.29 10.83
CA ILE A 246 13.56 -20.41 11.70
C ILE A 246 14.79 -20.96 12.43
N ASP A 247 14.65 -21.31 13.70
CA ASP A 247 15.74 -21.79 14.58
C ASP A 247 15.28 -22.86 15.58
N PHE A 248 14.26 -23.65 15.22
CA PHE A 248 13.75 -24.73 16.07
C PHE A 248 14.81 -25.81 16.32
N THR A 249 15.68 -26.06 15.31
CA THR A 249 16.88 -26.87 15.47
C THR A 249 18.07 -26.22 14.77
N PRO A 250 19.33 -26.55 15.17
CA PRO A 250 20.52 -26.06 14.46
C PRO A 250 20.55 -26.41 12.97
N GLU A 251 20.00 -27.57 12.60
CA GLU A 251 19.91 -28.07 11.23
C GLU A 251 18.95 -27.19 10.40
N LEU A 252 17.75 -26.95 10.91
CA LEU A 252 16.75 -26.10 10.26
C LEU A 252 17.26 -24.65 10.11
N ARG A 253 17.96 -24.14 11.14
CA ARG A 253 18.59 -22.83 11.10
C ARG A 253 19.62 -22.73 9.98
N ARG A 254 20.50 -23.72 9.87
CA ARG A 254 21.54 -23.76 8.83
C ARG A 254 20.91 -23.84 7.43
N GLU A 255 19.96 -24.75 7.23
CA GLU A 255 19.21 -24.87 5.97
C GLU A 255 18.54 -23.55 5.58
N ALA A 256 17.86 -22.88 6.52
CA ALA A 256 17.20 -21.61 6.27
C ALA A 256 18.21 -20.52 5.82
N ILE A 257 19.36 -20.44 6.45
CA ILE A 257 20.44 -19.50 6.05
C ILE A 257 20.94 -19.81 4.64
N GLU A 258 21.17 -21.09 4.32
CA GLU A 258 21.63 -21.54 3.00
C GLU A 258 20.61 -21.24 1.89
N VAL A 259 19.31 -21.50 2.16
CA VAL A 259 18.23 -21.17 1.23
C VAL A 259 18.14 -19.67 1.01
N MET A 260 18.13 -18.90 2.12
CA MET A 260 17.96 -17.45 2.07
C MET A 260 19.17 -16.71 1.49
N ALA A 261 20.36 -17.32 1.47
CA ALA A 261 21.53 -16.77 0.79
C ALA A 261 21.31 -16.53 -0.72
N ASN A 262 20.32 -17.19 -1.32
CA ASN A 262 19.98 -17.00 -2.74
C ASN A 262 19.04 -15.79 -2.98
N TYR A 263 18.60 -15.11 -1.94
CA TYR A 263 17.68 -13.97 -2.01
C TYR A 263 18.31 -12.71 -1.43
N LYS A 264 17.94 -11.54 -1.95
CA LYS A 264 18.41 -10.27 -1.39
C LYS A 264 17.53 -9.90 -0.18
N MET A 265 17.99 -10.22 1.01
CA MET A 265 17.39 -9.75 2.26
C MET A 265 17.75 -8.29 2.52
N GLY A 266 16.93 -7.59 3.29
CA GLY A 266 17.19 -6.20 3.63
C GLY A 266 16.20 -5.61 4.63
N PRO A 267 16.35 -4.33 4.97
CA PRO A 267 15.43 -3.61 5.84
C PRO A 267 14.06 -3.39 5.17
N LEU A 268 13.13 -2.77 5.88
CA LEU A 268 11.91 -2.22 5.27
C LEU A 268 12.31 -1.31 4.10
N PHE A 269 11.51 -1.30 3.04
CA PHE A 269 11.81 -0.62 1.78
C PHE A 269 13.02 -1.18 1.01
N ASN A 270 13.35 -2.47 1.23
CA ASN A 270 14.28 -3.19 0.36
C ASN A 270 13.69 -3.26 -1.07
N PRO A 271 14.29 -2.63 -2.09
CA PRO A 271 13.67 -2.53 -3.40
C PRO A 271 13.72 -3.84 -4.20
N PRO A 272 12.85 -4.01 -5.20
CA PRO A 272 12.98 -5.06 -6.20
C PRO A 272 14.36 -5.02 -6.88
N ILE A 273 14.86 -6.17 -7.33
CA ILE A 273 16.14 -6.28 -8.05
C ILE A 273 15.92 -6.71 -9.49
N HIS A 274 16.85 -6.32 -10.36
CA HIS A 274 16.83 -6.81 -11.75
C HIS A 274 17.14 -8.31 -11.81
N ALA A 275 16.45 -9.05 -12.69
CA ALA A 275 16.64 -10.49 -12.83
C ALA A 275 18.10 -10.88 -13.18
N SER A 276 18.82 -10.01 -13.90
CA SER A 276 20.24 -10.17 -14.24
C SER A 276 21.13 -9.39 -13.27
N ASN A 277 20.83 -9.39 -11.96
CA ASN A 277 21.64 -8.68 -10.96
C ASN A 277 23.03 -9.31 -10.79
N ALA A 278 24.02 -8.46 -10.44
CA ALA A 278 25.44 -8.87 -10.35
C ALA A 278 25.71 -9.91 -9.23
N GLU A 279 24.86 -9.94 -8.20
CA GLU A 279 24.98 -10.85 -7.07
C GLU A 279 24.43 -12.25 -7.36
N GLY A 280 23.73 -12.44 -8.49
CA GLY A 280 23.09 -13.71 -8.85
C GLY A 280 21.91 -14.10 -7.95
N LYS A 281 21.29 -13.12 -7.28
CA LYS A 281 20.11 -13.36 -6.42
C LYS A 281 18.90 -13.66 -7.24
N ILE A 282 18.03 -14.56 -6.73
CA ILE A 282 16.80 -14.96 -7.38
C ILE A 282 15.78 -13.81 -7.41
N SER A 283 15.62 -13.13 -6.28
CA SER A 283 14.71 -11.99 -6.11
C SER A 283 15.04 -11.21 -4.83
N SER A 284 14.46 -10.03 -4.69
CA SER A 284 14.45 -9.27 -3.45
C SER A 284 13.36 -9.78 -2.51
N ALA A 285 13.69 -9.86 -1.22
CA ALA A 285 12.73 -10.08 -0.13
C ALA A 285 12.21 -8.74 0.36
N MET A 286 10.94 -8.45 0.15
CA MET A 286 10.25 -7.27 0.68
C MET A 286 9.38 -7.72 1.85
N CYS A 287 9.70 -7.26 3.05
CA CYS A 287 9.05 -7.72 4.29
C CYS A 287 8.69 -6.53 5.21
N PRO A 288 7.40 -6.32 5.53
CA PRO A 288 6.24 -7.03 5.01
C PRO A 288 6.14 -6.91 3.48
N GLY A 289 5.50 -7.88 2.83
CA GLY A 289 5.22 -7.83 1.41
C GLY A 289 3.86 -7.21 1.10
N ASP A 290 3.47 -7.24 -0.16
CA ASP A 290 2.16 -6.78 -0.65
C ASP A 290 0.96 -7.48 0.00
N GLY A 291 1.13 -8.71 0.44
CA GLY A 291 0.13 -9.46 1.22
C GLY A 291 0.42 -9.53 2.72
N GLY A 292 1.46 -8.83 3.20
CA GLY A 292 1.85 -8.76 4.61
C GLY A 292 1.30 -7.54 5.33
N GLY A 293 1.69 -7.36 6.60
CA GLY A 293 1.19 -6.28 7.43
C GLY A 293 -0.33 -6.34 7.62
N ALA A 294 -1.00 -5.18 7.59
CA ALA A 294 -2.45 -5.13 7.56
C ALA A 294 -2.99 -5.30 6.14
N ASN A 295 -4.18 -5.86 6.03
CA ASN A 295 -4.83 -6.05 4.74
C ASN A 295 -6.35 -5.90 4.87
N ILE A 296 -7.04 -5.70 3.74
CA ILE A 296 -8.50 -5.57 3.69
C ILE A 296 -9.23 -6.83 4.19
N TYR A 297 -8.63 -7.99 4.07
CA TYR A 297 -9.23 -9.27 4.51
C TYR A 297 -9.36 -9.38 6.02
N ALA A 298 -8.61 -8.58 6.77
CA ALA A 298 -8.64 -8.50 8.22
C ALA A 298 -8.47 -7.04 8.63
N PRO A 299 -9.52 -6.22 8.48
CA PRO A 299 -9.44 -4.80 8.77
C PRO A 299 -9.21 -4.58 10.28
N PRO A 300 -8.53 -3.48 10.65
CA PRO A 300 -8.42 -3.08 12.04
C PRO A 300 -9.78 -2.69 12.61
N VAL A 301 -9.93 -2.84 13.91
CA VAL A 301 -11.11 -2.38 14.65
C VAL A 301 -10.69 -1.59 15.89
N ALA A 302 -11.49 -0.62 16.29
CA ALA A 302 -11.22 0.18 17.46
C ALA A 302 -12.39 0.17 18.45
N ASP A 303 -12.06 0.31 19.74
CA ASP A 303 -13.01 0.60 20.78
C ASP A 303 -12.95 2.11 21.11
N PRO A 304 -13.97 2.88 20.73
CA PRO A 304 -13.98 4.31 20.95
C PRO A 304 -14.09 4.71 22.44
N THR A 305 -14.52 3.78 23.30
CA THR A 305 -14.66 4.03 24.73
C THR A 305 -13.32 4.01 25.44
N SER A 306 -12.48 3.03 25.09
CA SER A 306 -11.16 2.86 25.73
C SER A 306 -10.02 3.51 24.95
N GLY A 307 -10.22 3.80 23.66
CA GLY A 307 -9.17 4.25 22.76
C GLY A 307 -8.23 3.13 22.30
N PHE A 308 -8.66 1.87 22.40
CA PHE A 308 -7.88 0.74 21.92
C PHE A 308 -8.09 0.51 20.43
N LEU A 309 -6.99 0.20 19.74
CA LEU A 309 -6.96 -0.21 18.34
C LEU A 309 -6.42 -1.65 18.24
N TYR A 310 -7.18 -2.53 17.59
CA TYR A 310 -6.82 -3.92 17.37
C TYR A 310 -6.46 -4.12 15.90
N VAL A 311 -5.23 -4.57 15.65
CA VAL A 311 -4.69 -4.73 14.30
C VAL A 311 -4.35 -6.20 14.05
N PRO A 312 -5.16 -6.91 13.28
CA PRO A 312 -4.78 -8.21 12.75
C PRO A 312 -3.68 -8.05 11.70
N SER A 313 -2.67 -8.92 11.71
CA SER A 313 -1.58 -8.90 10.74
C SER A 313 -1.11 -10.29 10.35
N SER A 314 -0.54 -10.39 9.15
CA SER A 314 0.14 -11.58 8.65
C SER A 314 1.62 -11.31 8.45
N LYS A 315 2.47 -12.23 8.93
CA LYS A 315 3.89 -12.24 8.61
C LYS A 315 4.09 -12.87 7.23
N ALA A 316 4.19 -12.03 6.22
CA ALA A 316 4.41 -12.46 4.85
C ALA A 316 5.38 -11.51 4.13
N CYS A 317 6.23 -12.07 3.28
CA CYS A 317 7.13 -11.32 2.40
C CYS A 317 6.72 -11.51 0.95
N SER A 318 6.97 -10.51 0.11
CA SER A 318 6.90 -10.60 -1.33
C SER A 318 8.29 -10.84 -1.92
N TRP A 319 8.34 -11.55 -3.03
CA TRP A 319 9.56 -11.99 -3.68
C TRP A 319 9.58 -11.43 -5.08
N GLN A 320 10.18 -10.25 -5.25
CA GLN A 320 10.07 -9.50 -6.49
C GLN A 320 11.40 -9.43 -7.23
N ARG A 321 11.30 -9.58 -8.55
CA ARG A 321 12.38 -9.34 -9.51
C ARG A 321 11.83 -8.59 -10.71
N ILE A 322 12.64 -7.74 -11.29
CA ILE A 322 12.30 -6.90 -12.42
C ILE A 322 12.95 -7.46 -13.69
N ILE A 323 12.17 -7.51 -14.75
CA ILE A 323 12.58 -7.94 -16.09
C ILE A 323 12.36 -6.82 -17.11
N PRO A 324 12.90 -6.91 -18.33
CA PRO A 324 12.51 -5.99 -19.40
C PRO A 324 11.00 -5.97 -19.61
N GLY A 325 10.42 -4.77 -19.79
CA GLY A 325 8.97 -4.61 -19.83
C GLY A 325 8.30 -5.40 -20.98
N GLU A 326 8.96 -5.50 -22.12
CA GLU A 326 8.47 -6.29 -23.28
C GLU A 326 8.40 -7.81 -22.99
N GLU A 327 9.07 -8.29 -21.97
CA GLU A 327 9.07 -9.70 -21.55
C GLU A 327 8.00 -9.98 -20.46
N ALA A 328 7.30 -8.97 -19.97
CA ALA A 328 6.29 -9.14 -18.94
C ALA A 328 5.03 -9.81 -19.49
N ASP A 329 4.42 -10.66 -18.66
CA ASP A 329 3.18 -11.35 -19.03
C ASP A 329 2.03 -10.34 -19.21
N ALA A 330 1.33 -10.44 -20.33
CA ALA A 330 0.06 -9.78 -20.57
C ALA A 330 -1.09 -10.81 -20.45
N ARG A 331 -2.18 -10.42 -19.80
CA ARG A 331 -3.39 -11.24 -19.65
C ARG A 331 -4.45 -10.90 -20.69
N ILE A 332 -4.17 -9.95 -21.55
CA ILE A 332 -5.02 -9.50 -22.65
C ILE A 332 -4.19 -9.37 -23.91
N ASP A 333 -4.85 -9.29 -25.05
CA ASP A 333 -4.20 -8.88 -26.30
C ASP A 333 -3.66 -7.45 -26.13
N VAL A 334 -2.37 -7.29 -26.42
CA VAL A 334 -1.72 -5.98 -26.26
C VAL A 334 -2.24 -5.03 -27.34
N PRO A 335 -2.89 -3.91 -26.95
CA PRO A 335 -3.37 -2.93 -27.92
C PRO A 335 -2.24 -2.37 -28.78
N THR A 336 -2.53 -2.10 -30.05
CA THR A 336 -1.58 -1.44 -30.95
C THR A 336 -1.26 -0.03 -30.42
N GLY A 337 0.03 0.28 -30.32
CA GLY A 337 0.47 1.61 -29.82
C GLY A 337 0.72 1.65 -28.31
N THR A 338 0.57 0.52 -27.61
CA THR A 338 0.95 0.44 -26.17
C THR A 338 2.42 0.81 -26.00
N THR A 339 2.69 1.72 -25.05
CA THR A 339 4.04 2.03 -24.61
C THR A 339 4.42 1.10 -23.46
N PHE A 340 5.49 0.34 -23.64
CA PHE A 340 6.03 -0.50 -22.57
C PHE A 340 7.03 0.30 -21.74
N ALA A 341 6.92 0.17 -20.42
CA ALA A 341 7.98 0.60 -19.51
C ALA A 341 9.27 -0.16 -19.82
N ALA A 342 10.41 0.46 -19.58
CA ALA A 342 11.70 -0.18 -19.79
C ALA A 342 11.84 -1.49 -18.99
N TYR A 343 11.23 -1.51 -17.81
CA TYR A 343 11.20 -2.67 -16.92
C TYR A 343 9.82 -2.83 -16.29
N ALA A 344 9.50 -4.06 -15.91
CA ALA A 344 8.28 -4.41 -15.22
C ALA A 344 8.51 -5.58 -14.26
N ASN A 345 7.50 -5.88 -13.47
CA ASN A 345 7.53 -7.03 -12.59
C ASN A 345 7.60 -8.33 -13.41
N GLY A 346 8.61 -9.14 -13.13
CA GLY A 346 8.74 -10.48 -13.70
C GLY A 346 7.75 -11.47 -13.08
N PRO A 347 7.68 -12.70 -13.63
CA PRO A 347 6.92 -13.76 -13.00
C PRO A 347 7.30 -13.86 -11.52
N ARG A 348 6.29 -13.96 -10.64
CA ARG A 348 6.52 -14.04 -9.19
C ARG A 348 7.54 -15.14 -8.90
N SER A 349 8.64 -14.74 -8.26
CA SER A 349 9.63 -15.70 -7.81
C SER A 349 8.98 -16.63 -6.78
N ARG A 350 9.32 -17.89 -6.87
CA ARG A 350 8.83 -18.84 -5.85
C ARG A 350 9.37 -18.42 -4.49
N PRO A 351 8.53 -18.37 -3.45
CA PRO A 351 9.03 -18.10 -2.10
C PRO A 351 10.03 -19.18 -1.70
N PRO A 352 11.02 -18.85 -0.85
CA PRO A 352 11.94 -19.83 -0.30
C PRO A 352 11.18 -20.99 0.33
N ARG A 353 11.71 -22.19 0.17
CA ARG A 353 11.14 -23.39 0.80
C ARG A 353 12.26 -24.22 1.38
N LEU A 354 12.07 -24.64 2.62
CA LEU A 354 12.91 -25.64 3.24
C LEU A 354 12.54 -27.03 2.70
N ALA A 355 13.50 -27.95 2.66
CA ALA A 355 13.27 -29.33 2.23
C ALA A 355 12.20 -30.02 3.10
N SER A 356 12.16 -29.68 4.40
CA SER A 356 11.14 -30.13 5.34
C SER A 356 9.73 -29.61 5.04
N GLY A 357 9.57 -28.56 4.19
CA GLY A 357 8.31 -27.86 3.97
C GLY A 357 7.90 -26.94 5.10
N LEU A 358 8.74 -26.74 6.11
CA LEU A 358 8.50 -25.76 7.18
C LEU A 358 8.67 -24.33 6.66
N PRO A 359 8.03 -23.34 7.30
CA PRO A 359 8.29 -21.93 7.02
C PRO A 359 9.76 -21.56 7.27
N TYR A 360 10.31 -20.67 6.45
CA TYR A 360 11.71 -20.24 6.56
C TYR A 360 11.94 -19.20 7.68
N PHE A 361 10.91 -18.56 8.20
CA PHE A 361 11.00 -17.58 9.29
C PHE A 361 10.30 -18.04 10.57
N LYS A 362 10.63 -17.40 11.68
CA LYS A 362 10.11 -17.68 13.02
C LYS A 362 8.63 -17.33 13.15
N PRO A 363 7.85 -18.08 13.97
CA PRO A 363 6.51 -17.66 14.37
C PRO A 363 6.55 -16.37 15.23
N PRO A 364 5.40 -15.72 15.50
CA PRO A 364 4.08 -16.08 14.98
C PRO A 364 3.92 -15.71 13.50
N TYR A 365 3.09 -16.45 12.75
CA TYR A 365 2.83 -16.21 11.34
C TYR A 365 1.65 -15.28 11.10
N ALA A 366 0.78 -15.15 12.09
CA ALA A 366 -0.28 -14.17 12.14
C ALA A 366 -0.53 -13.76 13.59
N SER A 367 -0.93 -12.53 13.82
CA SER A 367 -1.15 -12.00 15.16
C SER A 367 -2.23 -10.92 15.19
N ILE A 368 -2.76 -10.64 16.37
CA ILE A 368 -3.49 -9.43 16.67
C ILE A 368 -2.63 -8.61 17.63
N THR A 369 -2.35 -7.36 17.24
CA THR A 369 -1.69 -6.38 18.10
C THR A 369 -2.74 -5.41 18.61
N ALA A 370 -2.85 -5.26 19.91
CA ALA A 370 -3.70 -4.26 20.56
C ALA A 370 -2.85 -3.08 21.01
N TYR A 371 -3.23 -1.90 20.59
CA TYR A 371 -2.62 -0.64 21.00
C TYR A 371 -3.53 0.13 21.94
N ASP A 372 -2.98 0.70 23.00
CA ASP A 372 -3.58 1.84 23.68
C ASP A 372 -3.20 3.12 22.91
N MET A 373 -4.12 3.61 22.10
CA MET A 373 -3.88 4.78 21.24
C MET A 373 -3.82 6.10 22.03
N ASN A 374 -4.19 6.11 23.32
CA ASN A 374 -3.98 7.29 24.16
C ASN A 374 -2.49 7.49 24.47
N THR A 375 -1.74 6.41 24.55
CA THR A 375 -0.30 6.43 24.84
C THR A 375 0.59 6.09 23.66
N GLY A 376 0.01 5.46 22.62
CA GLY A 376 0.72 4.96 21.46
C GLY A 376 1.60 3.73 21.78
N GLU A 377 1.23 2.93 22.78
CA GLU A 377 1.98 1.75 23.21
C GLU A 377 1.22 0.46 22.85
N ILE A 378 1.97 -0.62 22.65
CA ILE A 378 1.38 -1.95 22.53
C ILE A 378 0.90 -2.40 23.91
N ALA A 379 -0.40 -2.62 24.05
CA ALA A 379 -0.97 -3.19 25.25
C ALA A 379 -0.72 -4.71 25.32
N PHE A 380 -0.93 -5.40 24.19
CA PHE A 380 -0.57 -6.81 24.04
C PHE A 380 -0.48 -7.19 22.55
N LYS A 381 0.21 -8.30 22.28
CA LYS A 381 0.24 -8.96 20.97
C LYS A 381 0.06 -10.45 21.16
N ILE A 382 -0.91 -11.04 20.47
CA ILE A 382 -1.23 -12.48 20.57
C ILE A 382 -1.18 -13.13 19.18
N PRO A 383 -0.67 -14.36 19.06
CA PRO A 383 -0.80 -15.15 17.85
C PRO A 383 -2.28 -15.42 17.53
N THR A 384 -2.62 -15.51 16.24
CA THR A 384 -3.96 -15.89 15.79
C THR A 384 -3.94 -17.24 15.09
N GLY A 385 -5.00 -18.01 15.32
CA GLY A 385 -5.16 -19.35 14.77
C GLY A 385 -4.27 -20.39 15.48
N GLU A 386 -4.43 -21.63 15.04
CA GLU A 386 -3.61 -22.75 15.50
C GLU A 386 -2.55 -23.11 14.46
N THR A 387 -1.46 -23.72 14.91
CA THR A 387 -0.44 -24.27 14.02
C THR A 387 -1.07 -25.34 13.10
N PRO A 388 -1.01 -25.20 11.77
CA PRO A 388 -1.53 -26.20 10.85
C PRO A 388 -0.90 -27.59 11.10
N ASP A 389 -1.69 -28.65 10.95
CA ASP A 389 -1.24 -30.03 11.21
C ASP A 389 0.01 -30.41 10.40
N ARG A 390 0.14 -29.95 9.17
CA ARG A 390 1.33 -30.16 8.33
C ARG A 390 2.64 -29.59 8.92
N ILE A 391 2.52 -28.60 9.81
CA ILE A 391 3.65 -28.03 10.57
C ILE A 391 3.77 -28.73 11.90
N ARG A 392 2.67 -28.85 12.65
CA ARG A 392 2.64 -29.46 13.98
C ARG A 392 3.19 -30.89 13.98
N ASN A 393 2.83 -31.68 12.97
CA ASN A 393 3.23 -33.09 12.82
C ASN A 393 4.41 -33.27 11.86
N ASN A 394 5.20 -32.22 11.63
CA ASN A 394 6.34 -32.31 10.72
C ASN A 394 7.47 -33.13 11.35
N PRO A 395 7.97 -34.19 10.65
CA PRO A 395 9.03 -35.04 11.20
C PRO A 395 10.32 -34.30 11.57
N ALA A 396 10.61 -33.17 10.92
CA ALA A 396 11.77 -32.35 11.27
C ALA A 396 11.66 -31.63 12.64
N LEU A 397 10.51 -31.73 13.31
CA LEU A 397 10.25 -31.19 14.65
C LEU A 397 10.12 -32.27 15.70
N GLU A 398 10.33 -33.58 15.35
CA GLU A 398 10.34 -34.68 16.32
C GLU A 398 11.60 -34.59 17.18
N GLY A 399 11.42 -34.56 18.50
CA GLY A 399 12.44 -34.38 19.54
C GLY A 399 12.30 -33.08 20.25
#